data_4e9f3b346eb2e2c3a1e84d3495aac26c
#
_entry.id   4e9f3b346eb2e2c3a1e84d3495aac26c
#
_cell.length_a   1.000
_cell.length_b   1.000
_cell.length_c   1.000
_cell.angle_alpha   90.00
_cell.angle_beta   90.00
_cell.angle_gamma   90.00
#
_symmetry.space_group_name_H-M   'P 1'
#
loop_
_entity.id
_entity.type
_entity.pdbx_description
1 polymer ?
#
loop_
_entity_poly.entity_id
_entity_poly.type
_entity_poly.pdbx_seq_one_letter_code
_entity_poly.pdbx_strand_id
1 'polypeptide(L)'
;YMCNKFGKKFFMFGSDYAWPQVINMSTKERLKELGGETVGEVYIPINTPQYESVLRQIRSAKPDIIFHSLTGSDTVNFRKQLVGAGMKDDFTLWTVDDEEVVTSGLGPEVSSGTYVSFDYFMTITHQNNKDFLKRYHSRYGSDALMNTVGVGMYNAAHMAAMAIEKAGKVETGAIRDALKGIKFNNAPQGTVEMRALDNQAILPSYLMRVREGWTSVNDMFEQVQSVAR
;
A
#
# COMPACT_ATOMS: atom_id res chain seq x y z
N TYR A 1 -9.40 -4.52 11.80
CA TYR A 1 -9.78 -5.76 11.10
C TYR A 1 -8.76 -6.87 11.37
N MET A 2 -7.51 -6.73 10.93
CA MET A 2 -6.47 -7.76 11.02
C MET A 2 -6.35 -8.34 12.45
N CYS A 3 -6.16 -7.46 13.44
CA CYS A 3 -6.02 -7.84 14.85
C CYS A 3 -7.24 -8.60 15.40
N ASN A 4 -8.46 -8.22 15.01
CA ASN A 4 -9.69 -8.87 15.50
C ASN A 4 -9.99 -10.21 14.80
N LYS A 5 -9.49 -10.40 13.58
CA LYS A 5 -9.81 -11.58 12.77
C LYS A 5 -8.75 -12.66 12.86
N PHE A 6 -7.48 -12.29 12.90
CA PHE A 6 -6.38 -13.24 12.72
C PHE A 6 -5.51 -13.43 13.96
N GLY A 7 -5.58 -12.54 14.94
CA GLY A 7 -4.81 -12.60 16.16
C GLY A 7 -4.05 -11.34 16.47
N LYS A 8 -3.35 -11.33 17.59
CA LYS A 8 -2.79 -10.11 18.19
C LYS A 8 -1.27 -10.06 18.23
N LYS A 9 -0.59 -11.11 17.79
CA LYS A 9 0.87 -11.21 17.76
C LYS A 9 1.39 -10.84 16.38
N PHE A 10 2.06 -9.70 16.29
CA PHE A 10 2.57 -9.19 15.03
C PHE A 10 4.10 -9.27 14.98
N PHE A 11 4.63 -9.86 13.92
CA PHE A 11 6.02 -9.68 13.54
C PHE A 11 6.09 -8.62 12.46
N MET A 12 6.84 -7.54 12.72
CA MET A 12 6.95 -6.42 11.81
C MET A 12 8.35 -6.35 11.21
N PHE A 13 8.44 -6.12 9.92
CA PHE A 13 9.73 -5.82 9.32
C PHE A 13 9.58 -4.99 8.04
N GLY A 14 10.65 -4.29 7.68
CA GLY A 14 10.67 -3.43 6.52
C GLY A 14 12.08 -3.15 6.03
N SER A 15 12.17 -2.45 4.92
CA SER A 15 13.44 -1.91 4.44
C SER A 15 13.94 -0.81 5.39
N ASP A 16 15.25 -0.71 5.56
CA ASP A 16 15.87 0.20 6.54
C ASP A 16 15.96 1.64 6.00
N TYR A 17 14.81 2.33 6.02
CA TYR A 17 14.71 3.78 5.77
C TYR A 17 13.44 4.36 6.43
N ALA A 18 13.25 5.68 6.33
CA ALA A 18 12.26 6.39 7.12
C ALA A 18 10.81 5.91 6.93
N TRP A 19 10.39 5.57 5.70
CA TRP A 19 8.99 5.20 5.44
C TRP A 19 8.55 3.92 6.17
N PRO A 20 9.27 2.77 6.08
CA PRO A 20 8.90 1.58 6.84
C PRO A 20 8.95 1.78 8.36
N GLN A 21 9.95 2.53 8.84
CA GLN A 21 10.08 2.82 10.27
C GLN A 21 8.87 3.61 10.80
N VAL A 22 8.41 4.65 10.08
CA VAL A 22 7.24 5.46 10.47
C VAL A 22 5.95 4.63 10.39
N ILE A 23 5.78 3.80 9.34
CA ILE A 23 4.61 2.92 9.23
C ILE A 23 4.56 1.92 10.37
N ASN A 24 5.67 1.25 10.67
CA ASN A 24 5.73 0.29 11.76
C ASN A 24 5.47 0.96 13.10
N MET A 25 6.03 2.15 13.34
CA MET A 25 5.76 2.93 14.55
C MET A 25 4.27 3.23 14.72
N SER A 26 3.62 3.79 13.71
CA SER A 26 2.18 4.11 13.75
C SER A 26 1.31 2.84 13.90
N THR A 27 1.72 1.75 13.26
CA THR A 27 1.02 0.46 13.38
C THR A 27 1.14 -0.11 14.79
N LYS A 28 2.32 0.00 15.43
CA LYS A 28 2.54 -0.44 16.82
C LYS A 28 1.69 0.35 17.82
N GLU A 29 1.61 1.66 17.66
CA GLU A 29 0.74 2.50 18.50
C GLU A 29 -0.70 2.02 18.43
N ARG A 30 -1.22 1.84 17.21
CA ARG A 30 -2.59 1.35 17.03
C ARG A 30 -2.79 -0.09 17.50
N LEU A 31 -1.80 -0.95 17.30
CA LEU A 31 -1.85 -2.35 17.77
C LEU A 31 -1.95 -2.40 19.30
N LYS A 32 -1.18 -1.57 20.01
CA LYS A 32 -1.22 -1.47 21.47
C LYS A 32 -2.61 -1.05 21.98
N GLU A 33 -3.24 -0.05 21.34
CA GLU A 33 -4.61 0.38 21.68
C GLU A 33 -5.64 -0.76 21.53
N LEU A 34 -5.41 -1.68 20.58
CA LEU A 34 -6.26 -2.84 20.32
C LEU A 34 -5.91 -4.06 21.21
N GLY A 35 -4.97 -3.90 22.14
CA GLY A 35 -4.50 -4.97 23.02
C GLY A 35 -3.70 -6.05 22.29
N GLY A 36 -3.03 -5.69 21.20
CA GLY A 36 -2.07 -6.55 20.50
C GLY A 36 -0.64 -6.27 20.90
N GLU A 37 0.27 -7.11 20.46
CA GLU A 37 1.70 -7.04 20.77
C GLU A 37 2.59 -7.22 19.53
N THR A 38 3.74 -6.59 19.54
CA THR A 38 4.80 -6.80 18.56
C THR A 38 5.76 -7.85 19.11
N VAL A 39 5.76 -9.06 18.53
CA VAL A 39 6.61 -10.17 18.97
C VAL A 39 7.98 -10.20 18.28
N GLY A 40 8.20 -9.32 17.33
CA GLY A 40 9.49 -9.10 16.68
C GLY A 40 9.42 -7.91 15.73
N GLU A 41 10.56 -7.22 15.59
CA GLU A 41 10.70 -6.10 14.66
C GLU A 41 12.12 -6.09 14.09
N VAL A 42 12.23 -6.03 12.76
CA VAL A 42 13.50 -6.05 12.03
C VAL A 42 13.47 -5.07 10.87
N TYR A 43 14.56 -4.37 10.67
CA TYR A 43 14.80 -3.57 9.47
C TYR A 43 16.01 -4.12 8.72
N ILE A 44 15.91 -4.19 7.41
CA ILE A 44 16.93 -4.77 6.54
C ILE A 44 17.39 -3.76 5.48
N PRO A 45 18.65 -3.75 5.08
CA PRO A 45 19.12 -2.91 4.00
C PRO A 45 18.35 -3.16 2.70
N ILE A 46 18.13 -2.10 1.93
CA ILE A 46 17.53 -2.18 0.59
C ILE A 46 18.44 -3.05 -0.31
N ASN A 47 17.82 -3.85 -1.19
CA ASN A 47 18.47 -4.83 -2.05
C ASN A 47 19.09 -6.01 -1.28
N THR A 48 18.53 -6.40 -0.17
CA THR A 48 18.91 -7.61 0.54
C THR A 48 18.50 -8.86 -0.27
N PRO A 49 19.45 -9.73 -0.65
CA PRO A 49 19.13 -10.87 -1.50
C PRO A 49 18.61 -12.09 -0.73
N GLN A 50 18.83 -12.16 0.58
CA GLN A 50 18.55 -13.34 1.38
C GLN A 50 17.87 -13.00 2.70
N TYR A 51 16.81 -13.76 3.03
CA TYR A 51 15.93 -13.52 4.16
C TYR A 51 15.94 -14.63 5.22
N GLU A 52 16.84 -15.61 5.12
CA GLU A 52 16.90 -16.76 6.04
C GLU A 52 16.96 -16.35 7.51
N SER A 53 17.70 -15.29 7.84
CA SER A 53 17.77 -14.78 9.21
C SER A 53 16.42 -14.27 9.71
N VAL A 54 15.71 -13.52 8.86
CA VAL A 54 14.37 -13.00 9.16
C VAL A 54 13.37 -14.15 9.28
N LEU A 55 13.41 -15.13 8.36
CA LEU A 55 12.53 -16.31 8.40
C LEU A 55 12.74 -17.14 9.67
N ARG A 56 13.97 -17.31 10.14
CA ARG A 56 14.25 -17.97 11.43
C ARG A 56 13.66 -17.19 12.61
N GLN A 57 13.78 -15.86 12.63
CA GLN A 57 13.21 -15.01 13.67
C GLN A 57 11.68 -15.10 13.67
N ILE A 58 11.02 -15.03 12.51
CA ILE A 58 9.58 -15.20 12.36
C ILE A 58 9.13 -16.55 12.93
N ARG A 59 9.79 -17.64 12.52
CA ARG A 59 9.48 -18.99 13.01
C ARG A 59 9.61 -19.12 14.53
N SER A 60 10.64 -18.50 15.11
CA SER A 60 10.88 -18.49 16.55
C SER A 60 9.83 -17.66 17.31
N ALA A 61 9.44 -16.52 16.77
CA ALA A 61 8.49 -15.59 17.38
C ALA A 61 7.03 -16.09 17.33
N LYS A 62 6.71 -16.99 16.39
CA LYS A 62 5.35 -17.55 16.20
C LYS A 62 4.27 -16.48 16.18
N PRO A 63 4.35 -15.49 15.28
CA PRO A 63 3.32 -14.46 15.17
C PRO A 63 2.01 -15.03 14.62
N ASP A 64 0.90 -14.34 14.85
CA ASP A 64 -0.34 -14.56 14.14
C ASP A 64 -0.31 -13.91 12.76
N ILE A 65 0.35 -12.75 12.68
CA ILE A 65 0.43 -11.89 11.49
C ILE A 65 1.86 -11.46 11.24
N ILE A 66 2.32 -11.63 10.01
CA ILE A 66 3.53 -10.98 9.51
C ILE A 66 3.09 -9.70 8.79
N PHE A 67 3.51 -8.56 9.33
CA PHE A 67 3.34 -7.26 8.69
C PHE A 67 4.66 -6.81 8.09
N HIS A 68 4.72 -6.65 6.78
CA HIS A 68 5.93 -6.15 6.14
C HIS A 68 5.70 -4.89 5.31
N SER A 69 6.70 -4.03 5.35
CA SER A 69 6.83 -2.77 4.59
C SER A 69 8.13 -2.80 3.77
N LEU A 70 8.31 -3.88 3.03
CA LEU A 70 9.37 -4.00 2.03
C LEU A 70 8.94 -3.30 0.74
N THR A 71 9.89 -2.96 -0.13
CA THR A 71 9.61 -2.30 -1.40
C THR A 71 10.27 -3.01 -2.58
N GLY A 72 9.60 -3.01 -3.72
CA GLY A 72 10.14 -3.46 -4.99
C GLY A 72 10.64 -4.91 -4.98
N SER A 73 11.89 -5.12 -5.41
CA SER A 73 12.51 -6.45 -5.51
C SER A 73 12.67 -7.15 -4.15
N ASP A 74 12.79 -6.39 -3.06
CA ASP A 74 12.92 -6.96 -1.72
C ASP A 74 11.65 -7.70 -1.31
N THR A 75 10.47 -7.15 -1.62
CA THR A 75 9.19 -7.84 -1.45
C THR A 75 9.17 -9.16 -2.21
N VAL A 76 9.56 -9.14 -3.49
CA VAL A 76 9.56 -10.33 -4.34
C VAL A 76 10.51 -11.41 -3.79
N ASN A 77 11.72 -11.01 -3.39
CA ASN A 77 12.72 -11.92 -2.86
C ASN A 77 12.28 -12.56 -1.54
N PHE A 78 11.76 -11.75 -0.61
CA PHE A 78 11.24 -12.26 0.66
C PHE A 78 10.09 -13.25 0.45
N ARG A 79 9.09 -12.85 -0.35
CA ARG A 79 7.88 -13.66 -0.57
C ARG A 79 8.19 -15.01 -1.20
N LYS A 80 9.08 -15.06 -2.20
CA LYS A 80 9.54 -16.32 -2.81
C LYS A 80 10.29 -17.20 -1.82
N GLN A 81 11.14 -16.62 -0.97
CA GLN A 81 11.86 -17.37 0.05
C GLN A 81 10.94 -17.86 1.18
N LEU A 82 9.92 -17.09 1.56
CA LEU A 82 8.90 -17.53 2.51
C LEU A 82 8.13 -18.77 1.99
N VAL A 83 7.71 -18.74 0.72
CA VAL A 83 7.07 -19.90 0.05
C VAL A 83 8.05 -21.07 -0.05
N GLY A 84 9.26 -20.83 -0.51
CA GLY A 84 10.30 -21.88 -0.62
C GLY A 84 10.68 -22.54 0.72
N ALA A 85 10.52 -21.82 1.82
CA ALA A 85 10.71 -22.33 3.18
C ALA A 85 9.48 -23.09 3.72
N GLY A 86 8.39 -23.23 2.94
CA GLY A 86 7.13 -23.87 3.34
C GLY A 86 6.37 -23.11 4.43
N MET A 87 6.55 -21.79 4.53
CA MET A 87 6.00 -20.97 5.62
C MET A 87 4.80 -20.11 5.18
N LYS A 88 4.37 -20.20 3.92
CA LYS A 88 3.32 -19.33 3.38
C LYS A 88 2.02 -19.42 4.18
N ASP A 89 1.61 -20.62 4.53
CA ASP A 89 0.30 -20.90 5.15
C ASP A 89 0.38 -20.94 6.68
N ASP A 90 1.56 -20.76 7.26
CA ASP A 90 1.75 -20.75 8.71
C ASP A 90 1.27 -19.45 9.37
N PHE A 91 1.15 -18.37 8.59
CA PHE A 91 0.90 -17.02 9.08
C PHE A 91 -0.02 -16.23 8.16
N THR A 92 -0.76 -15.28 8.72
CA THR A 92 -1.45 -14.29 7.91
C THR A 92 -0.45 -13.22 7.45
N LEU A 93 -0.35 -13.00 6.13
CA LEU A 93 0.49 -11.94 5.57
C LEU A 93 -0.31 -10.66 5.37
N TRP A 94 0.25 -9.55 5.86
CA TRP A 94 -0.27 -8.20 5.63
C TRP A 94 0.84 -7.26 5.20
N THR A 95 0.59 -6.49 4.15
CA THR A 95 1.58 -5.57 3.56
C THR A 95 0.93 -4.24 3.19
N VAL A 96 1.77 -3.27 2.88
CA VAL A 96 1.39 -1.91 2.46
C VAL A 96 1.99 -1.51 1.10
N ASP A 97 2.46 -2.46 0.30
CA ASP A 97 3.13 -2.17 -0.99
C ASP A 97 2.82 -3.18 -2.12
N ASP A 98 2.10 -4.27 -1.85
CA ASP A 98 1.85 -5.33 -2.84
C ASP A 98 0.58 -5.04 -3.68
N GLU A 99 0.50 -3.87 -4.32
CA GLU A 99 -0.58 -3.56 -5.26
C GLU A 99 -0.43 -4.34 -6.60
N GLU A 100 -1.23 -4.03 -7.63
CA GLU A 100 -1.32 -4.85 -8.85
C GLU A 100 0.03 -5.10 -9.53
N VAL A 101 0.94 -4.12 -9.53
CA VAL A 101 2.25 -4.26 -10.19
C VAL A 101 3.11 -5.29 -9.46
N VAL A 102 3.23 -5.16 -8.13
CA VAL A 102 4.02 -6.08 -7.30
C VAL A 102 3.38 -7.46 -7.28
N THR A 103 2.07 -7.53 -7.04
CA THR A 103 1.30 -8.79 -7.01
C THR A 103 1.37 -9.54 -8.34
N SER A 104 1.31 -8.83 -9.48
CA SER A 104 1.50 -9.42 -10.81
C SER A 104 2.89 -10.04 -10.97
N GLY A 105 3.93 -9.36 -10.49
CA GLY A 105 5.31 -9.87 -10.52
C GLY A 105 5.56 -11.08 -9.60
N LEU A 106 4.76 -11.23 -8.54
CA LEU A 106 4.80 -12.39 -7.63
C LEU A 106 4.11 -13.61 -8.22
N GLY A 107 3.03 -13.41 -8.98
CA GLY A 107 2.15 -14.47 -9.47
C GLY A 107 1.21 -15.05 -8.39
N PRO A 108 0.19 -15.82 -8.81
CA PRO A 108 -0.85 -16.30 -7.90
C PRO A 108 -0.35 -17.27 -6.83
N GLU A 109 0.62 -18.11 -7.15
CA GLU A 109 1.19 -19.08 -6.21
C GLU A 109 1.78 -18.41 -4.95
N VAL A 110 2.48 -17.29 -5.17
CA VAL A 110 3.18 -16.57 -4.08
C VAL A 110 2.27 -15.57 -3.39
N SER A 111 1.39 -14.89 -4.15
CA SER A 111 0.64 -13.74 -3.66
C SER A 111 -0.72 -14.07 -3.05
N SER A 112 -1.38 -15.16 -3.45
CA SER A 112 -2.72 -15.51 -2.98
C SER A 112 -2.85 -15.51 -1.45
N GLY A 113 -3.97 -15.00 -0.96
CA GLY A 113 -4.27 -14.94 0.47
C GLY A 113 -3.68 -13.74 1.22
N THR A 114 -2.77 -12.98 0.59
CA THR A 114 -2.16 -11.79 1.21
C THR A 114 -3.15 -10.66 1.38
N TYR A 115 -3.08 -9.97 2.51
CA TYR A 115 -3.80 -8.73 2.77
C TYR A 115 -2.92 -7.53 2.43
N VAL A 116 -3.49 -6.56 1.72
CA VAL A 116 -2.77 -5.36 1.26
C VAL A 116 -3.57 -4.12 1.64
N SER A 117 -2.91 -3.19 2.31
CA SER A 117 -3.51 -1.89 2.66
C SER A 117 -2.83 -0.79 1.86
N PHE A 118 -3.60 -0.07 1.05
CA PHE A 118 -3.11 1.09 0.30
C PHE A 118 -4.24 2.09 0.01
N ASP A 119 -3.89 3.23 -0.58
CA ASP A 119 -4.81 4.31 -0.92
C ASP A 119 -5.38 4.20 -2.34
N TYR A 120 -4.86 3.30 -3.17
CA TYR A 120 -5.34 3.06 -4.52
C TYR A 120 -5.08 1.61 -4.97
N PHE A 121 -6.04 1.06 -5.70
CA PHE A 121 -5.94 -0.17 -6.48
C PHE A 121 -6.68 0.02 -7.81
N MET A 122 -6.19 -0.57 -8.91
CA MET A 122 -6.87 -0.53 -10.21
C MET A 122 -8.28 -1.14 -10.14
N THR A 123 -8.48 -2.09 -9.25
CA THR A 123 -9.73 -2.86 -9.08
C THR A 123 -10.80 -2.15 -8.25
N ILE A 124 -10.56 -0.95 -7.69
CA ILE A 124 -11.59 -0.19 -6.98
C ILE A 124 -12.71 0.24 -7.93
N THR A 125 -13.95 0.17 -7.44
CA THR A 125 -15.15 0.33 -8.29
C THR A 125 -15.62 1.77 -8.48
N HIS A 126 -14.86 2.76 -7.98
CA HIS A 126 -15.21 4.17 -8.11
C HIS A 126 -15.33 4.62 -9.58
N GLN A 127 -16.34 5.43 -9.94
CA GLN A 127 -16.56 5.86 -11.33
C GLN A 127 -15.36 6.63 -11.90
N ASN A 128 -14.76 7.53 -11.11
CA ASN A 128 -13.58 8.27 -11.54
C ASN A 128 -12.42 7.32 -11.93
N ASN A 129 -12.27 6.18 -11.22
CA ASN A 129 -11.26 5.19 -11.56
C ASN A 129 -11.52 4.54 -12.92
N LYS A 130 -12.76 4.16 -13.19
CA LYS A 130 -13.14 3.58 -14.49
C LYS A 130 -12.83 4.54 -15.63
N ASP A 131 -13.17 5.81 -15.47
CA ASP A 131 -12.93 6.86 -16.47
C ASP A 131 -11.43 7.16 -16.63
N PHE A 132 -10.68 7.15 -15.53
CA PHE A 132 -9.23 7.29 -15.53
C PHE A 132 -8.56 6.12 -16.25
N LEU A 133 -8.87 4.88 -15.89
CA LEU A 133 -8.29 3.68 -16.49
C LEU A 133 -8.65 3.58 -17.98
N LYS A 134 -9.87 3.95 -18.38
CA LYS A 134 -10.25 4.01 -19.80
C LYS A 134 -9.32 4.94 -20.60
N ARG A 135 -9.03 6.14 -20.09
CA ARG A 135 -8.10 7.08 -20.74
C ARG A 135 -6.66 6.56 -20.71
N TYR A 136 -6.25 5.98 -19.58
CA TYR A 136 -4.92 5.43 -19.40
C TYR A 136 -4.66 4.29 -20.39
N HIS A 137 -5.55 3.31 -20.44
CA HIS A 137 -5.42 2.16 -21.34
C HIS A 137 -5.53 2.54 -22.82
N SER A 138 -6.33 3.55 -23.18
CA SER A 138 -6.38 4.03 -24.57
C SER A 138 -5.05 4.60 -25.05
N ARG A 139 -4.19 5.07 -24.13
CA ARG A 139 -2.89 5.69 -24.46
C ARG A 139 -1.73 4.70 -24.32
N TYR A 140 -1.78 3.80 -23.35
CA TYR A 140 -0.63 2.97 -22.97
C TYR A 140 -0.86 1.47 -23.21
N GLY A 141 -2.04 1.06 -23.69
CA GLY A 141 -2.42 -0.32 -23.93
C GLY A 141 -3.31 -0.89 -22.83
N SER A 142 -4.12 -1.90 -23.22
CA SER A 142 -5.09 -2.54 -22.31
C SER A 142 -4.46 -3.24 -21.11
N ASP A 143 -3.22 -3.66 -21.25
CA ASP A 143 -2.48 -4.44 -20.24
C ASP A 143 -1.57 -3.57 -19.37
N ALA A 144 -1.57 -2.24 -19.62
CA ALA A 144 -0.76 -1.31 -18.85
C ALA A 144 -1.24 -1.23 -17.40
N LEU A 145 -0.34 -1.54 -16.47
CA LEU A 145 -0.61 -1.47 -15.04
C LEU A 145 -0.39 -0.05 -14.52
N MET A 146 -1.27 0.36 -13.62
CA MET A 146 -1.14 1.60 -12.86
C MET A 146 -0.96 1.27 -11.38
N ASN A 147 -0.02 1.94 -10.75
CA ASN A 147 0.23 1.77 -9.33
C ASN A 147 -0.19 3.01 -8.51
N THR A 148 -0.18 2.87 -7.20
CA THR A 148 -0.56 3.94 -6.28
C THR A 148 0.36 5.16 -6.39
N VAL A 149 1.67 4.97 -6.62
CA VAL A 149 2.63 6.07 -6.79
C VAL A 149 2.30 6.86 -8.06
N GLY A 150 1.98 6.18 -9.16
CA GLY A 150 1.53 6.81 -10.40
C GLY A 150 0.26 7.64 -10.23
N VAL A 151 -0.73 7.10 -9.51
CA VAL A 151 -1.96 7.84 -9.18
C VAL A 151 -1.67 9.01 -8.23
N GLY A 152 -0.78 8.83 -7.27
CA GLY A 152 -0.31 9.92 -6.40
C GLY A 152 0.29 11.08 -7.19
N MET A 153 1.13 10.79 -8.19
CA MET A 153 1.71 11.80 -9.08
C MET A 153 0.66 12.47 -9.99
N TYR A 154 -0.31 11.69 -10.50
CA TYR A 154 -1.45 12.23 -11.24
C TYR A 154 -2.25 13.24 -10.39
N ASN A 155 -2.59 12.88 -9.16
CA ASN A 155 -3.30 13.75 -8.23
C ASN A 155 -2.47 15.01 -7.90
N ALA A 156 -1.18 14.85 -7.62
CA ALA A 156 -0.28 15.94 -7.31
C ALA A 156 -0.19 16.97 -8.45
N ALA A 157 -0.10 16.50 -9.71
CA ALA A 157 -0.06 17.38 -10.88
C ALA A 157 -1.35 18.21 -11.03
N HIS A 158 -2.52 17.58 -10.85
CA HIS A 158 -3.81 18.28 -10.89
C HIS A 158 -3.96 19.28 -9.75
N MET A 159 -3.60 18.89 -8.52
CA MET A 159 -3.69 19.78 -7.35
C MET A 159 -2.70 20.96 -7.48
N ALA A 160 -1.51 20.74 -8.05
CA ALA A 160 -0.57 21.83 -8.33
C ALA A 160 -1.12 22.82 -9.36
N ALA A 161 -1.75 22.34 -10.44
CA ALA A 161 -2.41 23.20 -11.42
C ALA A 161 -3.53 24.05 -10.78
N MET A 162 -4.41 23.40 -9.98
CA MET A 162 -5.47 24.10 -9.25
C MET A 162 -4.90 25.15 -8.28
N ALA A 163 -3.78 24.86 -7.62
CA ALA A 163 -3.14 25.80 -6.70
C ALA A 163 -2.53 27.00 -7.44
N ILE A 164 -1.93 26.79 -8.61
CA ILE A 164 -1.39 27.86 -9.46
C ILE A 164 -2.53 28.78 -9.93
N GLU A 165 -3.63 28.21 -10.42
CA GLU A 165 -4.83 28.96 -10.82
C GLU A 165 -5.37 29.80 -9.65
N LYS A 166 -5.52 29.20 -8.47
CA LYS A 166 -5.99 29.87 -7.26
C LYS A 166 -5.02 30.96 -6.77
N ALA A 167 -3.71 30.72 -6.87
CA ALA A 167 -2.68 31.69 -6.51
C ALA A 167 -2.56 32.88 -7.49
N GLY A 168 -2.96 32.70 -8.76
CA GLY A 168 -2.83 33.67 -9.82
C GLY A 168 -1.38 34.00 -10.23
N LYS A 169 -0.40 33.24 -9.72
CA LYS A 169 1.03 33.41 -10.00
C LYS A 169 1.83 32.14 -9.75
N VAL A 170 2.96 31.99 -10.43
CA VAL A 170 3.89 30.87 -10.29
C VAL A 170 5.00 31.27 -9.30
N GLU A 171 4.68 31.18 -8.01
CA GLU A 171 5.59 31.47 -6.91
C GLU A 171 5.40 30.42 -5.81
N THR A 172 6.47 29.81 -5.32
CA THR A 172 6.44 28.67 -4.39
C THR A 172 5.61 28.95 -3.13
N GLY A 173 5.80 30.12 -2.50
CA GLY A 173 5.06 30.50 -1.30
C GLY A 173 3.55 30.62 -1.55
N ALA A 174 3.18 31.30 -2.65
CA ALA A 174 1.78 31.48 -3.04
C ALA A 174 1.10 30.15 -3.41
N ILE A 175 1.78 29.28 -4.15
CA ILE A 175 1.28 27.95 -4.52
C ILE A 175 1.09 27.10 -3.26
N ARG A 176 2.06 27.06 -2.35
CA ARG A 176 1.96 26.34 -1.07
C ARG A 176 0.76 26.81 -0.24
N ASP A 177 0.55 28.14 -0.15
CA ASP A 177 -0.57 28.67 0.62
C ASP A 177 -1.91 28.43 -0.09
N ALA A 178 -1.94 28.44 -1.40
CA ALA A 178 -3.11 28.13 -2.20
C ALA A 178 -3.49 26.64 -2.13
N LEU A 179 -2.52 25.72 -1.95
CA LEU A 179 -2.77 24.28 -1.77
C LEU A 179 -3.61 23.97 -0.54
N LYS A 180 -3.53 24.78 0.51
CA LYS A 180 -4.27 24.55 1.76
C LYS A 180 -5.78 24.43 1.52
N GLY A 181 -6.34 23.28 1.86
CA GLY A 181 -7.76 22.99 1.73
C GLY A 181 -8.24 22.74 0.29
N ILE A 182 -7.34 22.60 -0.70
CA ILE A 182 -7.74 22.22 -2.04
C ILE A 182 -8.31 20.79 -2.02
N LYS A 183 -9.43 20.61 -2.73
CA LYS A 183 -10.10 19.33 -2.95
C LYS A 183 -10.08 18.98 -4.43
N PHE A 184 -9.43 17.87 -4.78
CA PHE A 184 -9.49 17.31 -6.12
C PHE A 184 -10.54 16.19 -6.15
N ASN A 185 -11.74 16.49 -6.63
CA ASN A 185 -12.89 15.58 -6.61
C ASN A 185 -12.85 14.53 -7.72
N ASN A 186 -12.01 14.73 -8.74
CA ASN A 186 -11.91 13.83 -9.90
C ASN A 186 -10.72 12.87 -9.80
N ALA A 187 -10.15 12.70 -8.62
CA ALA A 187 -9.10 11.71 -8.42
C ALA A 187 -9.66 10.28 -8.63
N PRO A 188 -8.85 9.34 -9.16
CA PRO A 188 -9.30 7.97 -9.42
C PRO A 188 -9.92 7.29 -8.20
N GLN A 189 -9.35 7.48 -7.01
CA GLN A 189 -9.84 6.91 -5.76
C GLN A 189 -10.95 7.71 -5.08
N GLY A 190 -11.45 8.77 -5.71
CA GLY A 190 -12.46 9.68 -5.15
C GLY A 190 -11.86 11.04 -4.80
N THR A 191 -12.42 11.74 -3.81
CA THR A 191 -11.93 13.05 -3.43
C THR A 191 -10.60 12.94 -2.67
N VAL A 192 -9.61 13.72 -3.11
CA VAL A 192 -8.35 13.95 -2.39
C VAL A 192 -8.34 15.39 -1.89
N GLU A 193 -8.06 15.57 -0.62
CA GLU A 193 -8.00 16.89 0.02
C GLU A 193 -6.60 17.16 0.58
N MET A 194 -6.07 18.35 0.32
CA MET A 194 -4.86 18.82 0.97
C MET A 194 -5.19 19.46 2.32
N ARG A 195 -4.83 18.80 3.42
CA ARG A 195 -5.10 19.29 4.77
C ARG A 195 -4.39 20.63 5.02
N ALA A 196 -5.16 21.62 5.45
CA ALA A 196 -4.64 22.99 5.61
C ALA A 196 -3.58 23.14 6.71
N LEU A 197 -3.59 22.23 7.71
CA LEU A 197 -2.72 22.30 8.88
C LEU A 197 -1.26 22.04 8.53
N ASP A 198 -0.99 21.03 7.72
CA ASP A 198 0.34 20.45 7.51
C ASP A 198 0.60 20.01 6.06
N ASN A 199 -0.32 20.30 5.14
CA ASN A 199 -0.27 19.89 3.74
C ASN A 199 -0.23 18.36 3.54
N GLN A 200 -0.75 17.58 4.49
CA GLN A 200 -0.94 16.16 4.27
C GLN A 200 -2.14 15.91 3.36
N ALA A 201 -1.96 15.05 2.35
CA ALA A 201 -3.07 14.59 1.55
C ALA A 201 -3.99 13.67 2.39
N ILE A 202 -5.30 13.98 2.39
CA ILE A 202 -6.34 13.12 2.96
C ILE A 202 -6.85 12.25 1.81
N LEU A 203 -6.67 10.95 1.96
CA LEU A 203 -6.95 9.93 0.95
C LEU A 203 -7.85 8.84 1.55
N PRO A 204 -8.70 8.18 0.74
CA PRO A 204 -9.32 6.93 1.17
C PRO A 204 -8.24 5.87 1.40
N SER A 205 -8.54 4.90 2.25
CA SER A 205 -7.68 3.74 2.49
C SER A 205 -8.48 2.47 2.25
N TYR A 206 -7.89 1.52 1.55
CA TYR A 206 -8.48 0.22 1.23
C TYR A 206 -7.70 -0.88 1.91
N LEU A 207 -8.39 -1.89 2.42
CA LEU A 207 -7.84 -3.19 2.75
C LEU A 207 -8.35 -4.18 1.71
N MET A 208 -7.44 -4.70 0.93
CA MET A 208 -7.71 -5.70 -0.11
C MET A 208 -7.15 -7.04 0.31
N ARG A 209 -7.69 -8.12 -0.24
CA ARG A 209 -7.13 -9.46 -0.15
C ARG A 209 -6.83 -9.96 -1.56
N VAL A 210 -5.67 -10.53 -1.78
CA VAL A 210 -5.34 -11.19 -3.03
C VAL A 210 -6.14 -12.49 -3.12
N ARG A 211 -6.92 -12.65 -4.20
CA ARG A 211 -7.76 -13.84 -4.43
C ARG A 211 -6.90 -15.08 -4.68
N GLU A 212 -7.44 -16.23 -4.29
CA GLU A 212 -6.82 -17.51 -4.62
C GLU A 212 -6.89 -17.76 -6.11
N GLY A 213 -5.77 -18.15 -6.72
CA GLY A 213 -5.70 -18.56 -8.12
C GLY A 213 -6.14 -17.50 -9.11
N TRP A 214 -5.97 -16.21 -8.80
CA TRP A 214 -6.29 -15.13 -9.74
C TRP A 214 -5.58 -15.34 -11.09
N THR A 215 -6.21 -14.91 -12.16
CA THR A 215 -5.72 -15.14 -13.54
C THR A 215 -5.47 -13.85 -14.31
N SER A 216 -6.01 -12.76 -13.85
CA SER A 216 -5.86 -11.44 -14.44
C SER A 216 -5.82 -10.34 -13.38
N VAL A 217 -5.35 -9.16 -13.77
CA VAL A 217 -5.35 -7.97 -12.89
C VAL A 217 -6.77 -7.62 -12.42
N ASN A 218 -7.77 -7.84 -13.26
CA ASN A 218 -9.16 -7.49 -12.96
C ASN A 218 -9.81 -8.38 -11.89
N ASP A 219 -9.30 -9.59 -11.68
CA ASP A 219 -9.79 -10.54 -10.67
C ASP A 219 -8.82 -10.75 -9.49
N MET A 220 -7.69 -10.03 -9.48
CA MET A 220 -6.59 -10.20 -8.54
C MET A 220 -6.99 -9.88 -7.10
N PHE A 221 -7.76 -8.83 -6.89
CA PHE A 221 -8.11 -8.36 -5.55
C PHE A 221 -9.60 -8.44 -5.25
N GLU A 222 -9.91 -8.71 -3.99
CA GLU A 222 -11.21 -8.49 -3.39
C GLU A 222 -11.11 -7.42 -2.30
N GLN A 223 -12.05 -6.48 -2.31
CA GLN A 223 -12.10 -5.44 -1.28
C GLN A 223 -12.68 -6.02 0.01
N VAL A 224 -11.90 -5.95 1.06
CA VAL A 224 -12.29 -6.40 2.41
C VAL A 224 -12.92 -5.25 3.20
N GLN A 225 -12.28 -4.09 3.14
CA GLN A 225 -12.74 -2.89 3.84
C GLN A 225 -12.25 -1.64 3.12
N SER A 226 -12.98 -0.54 3.25
CA SER A 226 -12.51 0.80 2.89
C SER A 226 -12.86 1.78 3.98
N VAL A 227 -12.02 2.79 4.13
CA VAL A 227 -12.24 3.91 5.04
C VAL A 227 -12.12 5.18 4.20
N ALA A 228 -13.24 5.87 4.02
CA ALA A 228 -13.24 7.25 3.55
C ALA A 228 -12.85 8.16 4.73
N ARG A 229 -11.95 9.10 4.49
CA ARG A 229 -11.51 10.08 5.49
C ARG A 229 -12.07 11.44 5.19
#